data_2f641b75cc8a49ce8f299625e3d9c803
#
_entry.id   2f641b75cc8a49ce8f299625e3d9c803
#
_cell.length_a   1.000
_cell.length_b   1.000
_cell.length_c   1.000
_cell.angle_alpha   90.00
_cell.angle_beta   90.00
_cell.angle_gamma   90.00
#
_symmetry.space_group_name_H-M   'P 1'
#
loop_
_entity.id
_entity.type
_entity.pdbx_description
1 polymer ?
#
loop_
_entity_poly.entity_id
_entity_poly.type
_entity_poly.pdbx_seq_one_letter_code
_entity_poly.pdbx_strand_id
1 'polypeptide(L)'
;NLRKFDKYKCKSNTKPLILWNHRWEYDKNPTDFFDALYKMQEKNLDFEVVVLGENFRKIPEEFEIAKEKLKDKILFMGYAKSFKDYATWLWKAHILPITSNQDFFGGSVVEAIYCNCYPILPNRLAYPEHLQNNEENFYNSFDELCQKLEKAILNFNNLEIINSFVKKYDWESIVKKYDERFLEISK
;
A
#
# COMPACT_ATOMS: atom_id res chain seq x y z
N ASN A 1 -11.90 -10.96 4.54
CA ASN A 1 -12.82 -10.16 5.35
C ASN A 1 -12.14 -8.84 5.73
N LEU A 2 -12.53 -7.74 5.06
CA LEU A 2 -11.93 -6.41 5.26
C LEU A 2 -12.42 -5.77 6.57
N ARG A 3 -13.64 -6.04 6.99
CA ARG A 3 -14.22 -5.44 8.22
C ARG A 3 -13.46 -5.81 9.49
N LYS A 4 -12.63 -6.87 9.47
CA LYS A 4 -11.75 -7.20 10.61
C LYS A 4 -10.80 -6.05 10.99
N PHE A 5 -10.49 -5.14 10.04
CA PHE A 5 -9.64 -3.97 10.26
C PHE A 5 -10.34 -2.88 11.09
N ASP A 6 -11.67 -2.78 11.04
CA ASP A 6 -12.44 -1.71 11.69
C ASP A 6 -12.23 -1.66 13.21
N LYS A 7 -11.98 -2.82 13.84
CA LYS A 7 -11.69 -2.94 15.27
C LYS A 7 -10.45 -2.16 15.71
N TYR A 8 -9.55 -1.88 14.77
CA TYR A 8 -8.25 -1.26 15.05
C TYR A 8 -8.13 0.13 14.44
N LYS A 9 -9.26 0.67 13.98
CA LYS A 9 -9.30 2.03 13.46
C LYS A 9 -8.81 3.02 14.51
N CYS A 10 -7.84 3.83 14.11
CA CYS A 10 -7.22 4.81 14.96
C CYS A 10 -6.99 6.12 14.21
N LYS A 11 -6.52 7.14 14.91
CA LYS A 11 -6.12 8.40 14.29
C LYS A 11 -4.91 8.17 13.38
N SER A 12 -4.95 8.74 12.19
CA SER A 12 -3.82 8.73 11.26
C SER A 12 -2.61 9.45 11.85
N ASN A 13 -1.46 9.22 11.28
CA ASN A 13 -0.22 9.89 11.69
C ASN A 13 -0.31 11.41 11.49
N THR A 14 0.50 12.18 12.23
CA THR A 14 0.48 13.66 12.15
C THR A 14 1.32 14.22 11.01
N LYS A 15 2.23 13.39 10.46
CA LYS A 15 3.03 13.67 9.27
C LYS A 15 2.65 12.72 8.15
N PRO A 16 2.95 13.04 6.88
CA PRO A 16 2.75 12.10 5.78
C PRO A 16 3.46 10.77 6.09
N LEU A 17 2.70 9.70 6.26
CA LEU A 17 3.24 8.37 6.50
C LEU A 17 3.08 7.51 5.27
N ILE A 18 4.22 7.09 4.71
CA ILE A 18 4.31 6.25 3.52
C ILE A 18 4.42 4.80 3.95
N LEU A 19 3.65 3.93 3.32
CA LEU A 19 3.53 2.52 3.67
C LEU A 19 4.16 1.63 2.60
N TRP A 20 5.01 0.70 3.05
CA TRP A 20 5.33 -0.54 2.35
C TRP A 20 4.69 -1.70 3.13
N ASN A 21 3.86 -2.52 2.50
CA ASN A 21 3.20 -3.66 3.14
C ASN A 21 3.28 -4.95 2.33
N HIS A 22 4.42 -5.16 1.68
CA HIS A 22 4.73 -6.36 0.91
C HIS A 22 5.84 -7.18 1.56
N ARG A 23 5.97 -8.44 1.13
CA ARG A 23 7.17 -9.24 1.41
C ARG A 23 8.40 -8.52 0.87
N TRP A 24 9.54 -8.73 1.51
CA TRP A 24 10.81 -8.13 1.09
C TRP A 24 11.46 -9.01 0.01
N GLU A 25 10.93 -8.93 -1.18
CA GLU A 25 11.34 -9.74 -2.34
C GLU A 25 11.53 -8.87 -3.57
N TYR A 26 12.40 -9.31 -4.49
CA TYR A 26 12.75 -8.56 -5.71
C TYR A 26 11.55 -8.31 -6.65
N ASP A 27 10.57 -9.23 -6.66
CA ASP A 27 9.36 -9.08 -7.47
C ASP A 27 8.46 -7.90 -7.03
N LYS A 28 8.67 -7.40 -5.81
CA LYS A 28 8.00 -6.21 -5.28
C LYS A 28 8.72 -4.91 -5.65
N ASN A 29 9.88 -5.02 -6.31
CA ASN A 29 10.67 -3.91 -6.80
C ASN A 29 10.98 -2.86 -5.70
N PRO A 30 11.68 -3.26 -4.63
CA PRO A 30 12.07 -2.35 -3.55
C PRO A 30 12.98 -1.23 -4.04
N THR A 31 13.72 -1.43 -5.14
CA THR A 31 14.61 -0.44 -5.74
C THR A 31 13.82 0.82 -6.09
N ASP A 32 12.78 0.72 -6.93
CA ASP A 32 11.99 1.88 -7.34
C ASP A 32 11.28 2.54 -6.14
N PHE A 33 10.84 1.74 -5.16
CA PHE A 33 10.20 2.27 -3.97
C PHE A 33 11.16 3.15 -3.17
N PHE A 34 12.35 2.64 -2.84
CA PHE A 34 13.31 3.38 -2.04
C PHE A 34 13.95 4.52 -2.82
N ASP A 35 14.23 4.36 -4.12
CA ASP A 35 14.76 5.43 -4.96
C ASP A 35 13.78 6.61 -5.07
N ALA A 36 12.46 6.34 -5.13
CA ALA A 36 11.46 7.39 -5.08
C ALA A 36 11.51 8.14 -3.73
N LEU A 37 11.67 7.43 -2.60
CA LEU A 37 11.82 8.06 -1.28
C LEU A 37 13.11 8.88 -1.16
N TYR A 38 14.22 8.41 -1.74
CA TYR A 38 15.47 9.18 -1.75
C TYR A 38 15.30 10.48 -2.52
N LYS A 39 14.63 10.47 -3.69
CA LYS A 39 14.30 11.70 -4.42
C LYS A 39 13.43 12.66 -3.60
N MET A 40 12.48 12.14 -2.80
CA MET A 40 11.67 12.99 -1.90
C MET A 40 12.53 13.60 -0.77
N GLN A 41 13.48 12.84 -0.25
CA GLN A 41 14.44 13.32 0.74
C GLN A 41 15.38 14.39 0.18
N GLU A 42 15.91 14.21 -1.02
CA GLU A 42 16.73 15.21 -1.74
C GLU A 42 15.99 16.53 -1.96
N LYS A 43 14.67 16.47 -2.14
CA LYS A 43 13.79 17.65 -2.21
C LYS A 43 13.46 18.25 -0.84
N ASN A 44 14.04 17.74 0.25
CA ASN A 44 13.78 18.15 1.64
C ASN A 44 12.31 18.04 2.05
N LEU A 45 11.55 17.10 1.50
CA LEU A 45 10.18 16.86 1.92
C LEU A 45 10.13 16.19 3.31
N ASP A 46 9.20 16.66 4.15
CA ASP A 46 8.96 16.04 5.45
C ASP A 46 7.97 14.89 5.30
N PHE A 47 8.40 13.66 5.58
CA PHE A 47 7.60 12.44 5.56
C PHE A 47 8.20 11.40 6.49
N GLU A 48 7.39 10.43 6.86
CA GLU A 48 7.79 9.25 7.62
C GLU A 48 7.44 7.98 6.83
N VAL A 49 8.10 6.88 7.17
CA VAL A 49 7.97 5.61 6.46
C VAL A 49 7.72 4.47 7.44
N VAL A 50 6.81 3.58 7.08
CA VAL A 50 6.65 2.28 7.71
C VAL A 50 6.85 1.18 6.67
N VAL A 51 7.77 0.26 6.95
CA VAL A 51 8.14 -0.84 6.07
C VAL A 51 7.75 -2.16 6.73
N LEU A 52 6.54 -2.63 6.41
CA LEU A 52 6.00 -3.90 6.91
C LEU A 52 6.43 -5.06 6.03
N GLY A 53 6.61 -6.20 6.65
CA GLY A 53 6.94 -7.44 5.97
C GLY A 53 8.23 -8.06 6.45
N GLU A 54 8.55 -9.19 5.88
CA GLU A 54 9.78 -9.94 6.13
C GLU A 54 10.16 -10.73 4.88
N ASN A 55 11.35 -11.28 4.90
CA ASN A 55 11.80 -12.24 3.90
C ASN A 55 12.17 -13.58 4.58
N PHE A 56 11.79 -14.67 3.91
CA PHE A 56 12.09 -16.02 4.38
C PHE A 56 13.41 -16.59 3.86
N ARG A 57 14.12 -15.91 2.95
CA ARG A 57 15.32 -16.43 2.29
C ARG A 57 16.47 -15.43 2.34
N LYS A 58 16.56 -14.56 1.35
CA LYS A 58 17.61 -13.54 1.23
C LYS A 58 16.94 -12.18 1.11
N ILE A 59 17.21 -11.31 2.08
CA ILE A 59 16.73 -9.93 2.06
C ILE A 59 17.43 -9.18 0.91
N PRO A 60 16.68 -8.53 0.00
CA PRO A 60 17.28 -7.62 -0.96
C PRO A 60 18.09 -6.52 -0.26
N GLU A 61 19.26 -6.21 -0.81
CA GLU A 61 20.21 -5.26 -0.21
C GLU A 61 19.60 -3.86 -0.04
N GLU A 62 18.65 -3.52 -0.89
CA GLU A 62 17.91 -2.25 -0.87
C GLU A 62 17.29 -1.94 0.49
N PHE A 63 16.83 -2.95 1.24
CA PHE A 63 16.26 -2.76 2.57
C PHE A 63 17.31 -2.35 3.60
N GLU A 64 18.51 -2.92 3.56
CA GLU A 64 19.61 -2.53 4.46
C GLU A 64 20.12 -1.14 4.10
N ILE A 65 20.28 -0.83 2.81
CA ILE A 65 20.65 0.50 2.34
C ILE A 65 19.63 1.55 2.79
N ALA A 66 18.35 1.24 2.66
CA ALA A 66 17.27 2.14 3.06
C ALA A 66 17.25 2.40 4.56
N LYS A 67 17.53 1.38 5.38
CA LYS A 67 17.62 1.51 6.82
C LYS A 67 18.67 2.53 7.25
N GLU A 68 19.79 2.59 6.54
CA GLU A 68 20.85 3.58 6.80
C GLU A 68 20.50 4.96 6.23
N LYS A 69 20.03 5.02 4.97
CA LYS A 69 19.76 6.30 4.30
C LYS A 69 18.54 7.03 4.84
N LEU A 70 17.50 6.31 5.27
CA LEU A 70 16.22 6.86 5.73
C LEU A 70 16.01 6.70 7.25
N LYS A 71 17.04 6.36 8.01
CA LYS A 71 16.96 6.02 9.45
C LYS A 71 16.08 6.96 10.27
N ASP A 72 16.19 8.25 10.05
CA ASP A 72 15.47 9.28 10.81
C ASP A 72 13.99 9.44 10.36
N LYS A 73 13.63 8.82 9.23
CA LYS A 73 12.28 8.81 8.66
C LYS A 73 11.54 7.49 8.90
N ILE A 74 12.24 6.40 9.21
CA ILE A 74 11.64 5.08 9.40
C ILE A 74 11.09 4.94 10.82
N LEU A 75 9.75 4.90 10.94
CA LEU A 75 9.09 4.67 12.23
C LEU A 75 9.08 3.19 12.62
N PHE A 76 8.99 2.30 11.65
CA PHE A 76 9.02 0.86 11.87
C PHE A 76 9.48 0.15 10.60
N MET A 77 10.29 -0.89 10.78
CA MET A 77 10.77 -1.74 9.70
C MET A 77 10.85 -3.19 10.19
N GLY A 78 10.01 -4.06 9.62
CA GLY A 78 9.96 -5.47 10.01
C GLY A 78 8.58 -6.09 9.93
N TYR A 79 8.47 -7.30 10.50
CA TYR A 79 7.22 -8.05 10.55
C TYR A 79 6.33 -7.56 11.70
N ALA A 80 5.07 -7.29 11.40
CA ALA A 80 4.07 -6.95 12.42
C ALA A 80 3.72 -8.21 13.23
N LYS A 81 4.03 -8.19 14.55
CA LYS A 81 3.91 -9.36 15.43
C LYS A 81 2.47 -9.85 15.60
N SER A 82 1.48 -9.00 15.34
CA SER A 82 0.07 -9.34 15.46
C SER A 82 -0.74 -8.70 14.35
N PHE A 83 -1.94 -9.25 14.09
CA PHE A 83 -2.89 -8.61 13.18
C PHE A 83 -3.29 -7.20 13.65
N LYS A 84 -3.36 -6.98 14.97
CA LYS A 84 -3.61 -5.66 15.55
C LYS A 84 -2.53 -4.66 15.15
N ASP A 85 -1.25 -5.04 15.27
CA ASP A 85 -0.14 -4.14 14.93
C ASP A 85 -0.15 -3.83 13.42
N TYR A 86 -0.35 -4.86 12.59
CA TYR A 86 -0.51 -4.70 11.14
C TYR A 86 -1.63 -3.72 10.78
N ALA A 87 -2.84 -3.98 11.28
CA ALA A 87 -4.00 -3.15 11.03
C ALA A 87 -3.82 -1.70 11.52
N THR A 88 -3.19 -1.54 12.69
CA THR A 88 -2.89 -0.21 13.25
C THR A 88 -1.97 0.60 12.34
N TRP A 89 -0.93 -0.03 11.77
CA TRP A 89 -0.05 0.65 10.82
C TRP A 89 -0.78 1.06 9.54
N LEU A 90 -1.66 0.20 9.01
CA LEU A 90 -2.45 0.53 7.84
C LEU A 90 -3.36 1.75 8.10
N TRP A 91 -4.03 1.81 9.26
CA TRP A 91 -4.88 2.95 9.62
C TRP A 91 -4.10 4.25 9.89
N LYS A 92 -2.84 4.15 10.30
CA LYS A 92 -1.98 5.33 10.51
C LYS A 92 -1.40 5.88 9.21
N ALA A 93 -1.20 5.03 8.21
CA ALA A 93 -0.57 5.40 6.96
C ALA A 93 -1.48 6.27 6.08
N HIS A 94 -0.85 7.11 5.27
CA HIS A 94 -1.56 8.01 4.35
C HIS A 94 -1.36 7.61 2.89
N ILE A 95 -0.16 7.18 2.50
CA ILE A 95 0.24 7.01 1.10
C ILE A 95 0.78 5.60 0.90
N LEU A 96 0.30 4.94 -0.13
CA LEU A 96 0.68 3.59 -0.52
C LEU A 96 1.25 3.57 -1.94
N PRO A 97 2.54 3.87 -2.13
CA PRO A 97 3.17 3.68 -3.43
C PRO A 97 3.50 2.19 -3.64
N ILE A 98 3.01 1.62 -4.72
CA ILE A 98 3.24 0.23 -5.10
C ILE A 98 4.14 0.17 -6.31
N THR A 99 5.20 -0.64 -6.24
CA THR A 99 6.21 -0.77 -7.29
C THR A 99 6.29 -2.18 -7.87
N SER A 100 5.47 -3.11 -7.39
CA SER A 100 5.52 -4.53 -7.74
C SER A 100 5.57 -4.80 -9.25
N ASN A 101 6.51 -5.64 -9.65
CA ASN A 101 6.61 -6.17 -11.01
C ASN A 101 5.71 -7.40 -11.20
N GLN A 102 5.40 -8.12 -10.12
CA GLN A 102 4.52 -9.27 -10.12
C GLN A 102 3.60 -9.25 -8.91
N ASP A 103 2.31 -9.37 -9.17
CA ASP A 103 1.27 -9.57 -8.17
C ASP A 103 0.04 -10.18 -8.85
N PHE A 104 -0.56 -11.20 -8.26
CA PHE A 104 -1.75 -11.84 -8.84
C PHE A 104 -3.02 -11.05 -8.54
N PHE A 105 -3.17 -10.58 -7.31
CA PHE A 105 -4.35 -9.87 -6.87
C PHE A 105 -4.03 -8.60 -6.08
N GLY A 106 -2.94 -8.58 -5.32
CA GLY A 106 -2.59 -7.44 -4.47
C GLY A 106 -3.46 -7.33 -3.22
N GLY A 107 -3.65 -8.45 -2.51
CA GLY A 107 -4.47 -8.46 -1.29
C GLY A 107 -4.03 -7.43 -0.25
N SER A 108 -2.73 -7.24 -0.05
CA SER A 108 -2.19 -6.21 0.86
C SER A 108 -2.50 -4.79 0.40
N VAL A 109 -2.56 -4.57 -0.93
CA VAL A 109 -2.95 -3.28 -1.53
C VAL A 109 -4.42 -2.98 -1.22
N VAL A 110 -5.29 -3.96 -1.45
CA VAL A 110 -6.73 -3.85 -1.13
C VAL A 110 -6.96 -3.56 0.36
N GLU A 111 -6.22 -4.24 1.26
CA GLU A 111 -6.30 -4.02 2.71
C GLU A 111 -5.88 -2.59 3.11
N ALA A 112 -4.80 -2.07 2.52
CA ALA A 112 -4.34 -0.72 2.80
C ALA A 112 -5.30 0.36 2.27
N ILE A 113 -5.83 0.20 1.05
CA ILE A 113 -6.86 1.09 0.49
C ILE A 113 -8.12 1.08 1.36
N TYR A 114 -8.52 -0.10 1.86
CA TYR A 114 -9.65 -0.21 2.79
C TYR A 114 -9.42 0.60 4.07
N CYS A 115 -8.19 0.65 4.55
CA CYS A 115 -7.76 1.44 5.71
C CYS A 115 -7.47 2.92 5.39
N ASN A 116 -7.95 3.43 4.25
CA ASN A 116 -7.84 4.82 3.81
C ASN A 116 -6.44 5.25 3.34
N CYS A 117 -5.51 4.35 3.07
CA CYS A 117 -4.27 4.71 2.41
C CYS A 117 -4.56 5.15 0.97
N TYR A 118 -4.03 6.29 0.56
CA TYR A 118 -4.09 6.79 -0.82
C TYR A 118 -3.10 6.00 -1.69
N PRO A 119 -3.58 5.22 -2.67
CA PRO A 119 -2.72 4.39 -3.49
C PRO A 119 -2.12 5.16 -4.66
N ILE A 120 -0.84 4.87 -4.94
CA ILE A 120 -0.14 5.24 -6.18
C ILE A 120 0.33 3.94 -6.80
N LEU A 121 -0.36 3.47 -7.83
CA LEU A 121 -0.25 2.12 -8.38
C LEU A 121 0.35 2.13 -9.78
N PRO A 122 1.17 1.12 -10.16
CA PRO A 122 1.56 0.97 -11.55
C PRO A 122 0.35 0.58 -12.39
N ASN A 123 0.23 1.16 -13.57
CA ASN A 123 -0.86 0.88 -14.52
C ASN A 123 -0.64 -0.48 -15.20
N ARG A 124 -0.62 -1.54 -14.39
CA ARG A 124 -0.40 -2.93 -14.82
C ARG A 124 -0.98 -3.92 -13.83
N LEU A 125 -0.94 -5.21 -14.19
CA LEU A 125 -1.42 -6.34 -13.37
C LEU A 125 -2.91 -6.20 -13.03
N ALA A 126 -3.31 -6.56 -11.81
CA ALA A 126 -4.69 -6.46 -11.33
C ALA A 126 -5.05 -5.05 -10.78
N TYR A 127 -4.09 -4.14 -10.68
CA TYR A 127 -4.32 -2.86 -10.01
C TYR A 127 -5.37 -1.96 -10.67
N PRO A 128 -5.46 -1.85 -12.03
CA PRO A 128 -6.52 -1.08 -12.68
C PRO A 128 -7.94 -1.53 -12.30
N GLU A 129 -8.14 -2.84 -12.08
CA GLU A 129 -9.44 -3.38 -11.67
C GLU A 129 -9.85 -2.95 -10.25
N HIS A 130 -8.89 -2.70 -9.36
CA HIS A 130 -9.16 -2.30 -7.98
C HIS A 130 -9.84 -0.94 -7.92
N LEU A 131 -9.40 0.00 -8.75
CA LEU A 131 -9.84 1.40 -8.75
C LEU A 131 -10.70 1.77 -9.97
N GLN A 132 -11.23 0.79 -10.72
CA GLN A 132 -12.08 1.03 -11.88
C GLN A 132 -11.46 2.00 -12.89
N ASN A 133 -10.14 1.88 -13.12
CA ASN A 133 -9.35 2.73 -14.01
C ASN A 133 -9.34 4.23 -13.61
N ASN A 134 -9.38 4.56 -12.32
CA ASN A 134 -9.19 5.93 -11.85
C ASN A 134 -7.75 6.39 -12.13
N GLU A 135 -7.54 7.09 -13.26
CA GLU A 135 -6.23 7.46 -13.82
C GLU A 135 -5.36 8.27 -12.85
N GLU A 136 -5.98 9.01 -11.94
CA GLU A 136 -5.23 9.82 -10.96
C GLU A 136 -4.31 8.98 -10.06
N ASN A 137 -4.67 7.73 -9.82
CA ASN A 137 -3.93 6.83 -8.95
C ASN A 137 -2.90 5.96 -9.67
N PHE A 138 -2.84 6.00 -11.02
CA PHE A 138 -1.94 5.15 -11.79
C PHE A 138 -0.74 5.92 -12.35
N TYR A 139 0.38 5.22 -12.44
CA TYR A 139 1.59 5.70 -13.09
C TYR A 139 2.12 4.67 -14.10
N ASN A 140 2.82 5.15 -15.15
CA ASN A 140 3.39 4.34 -16.22
C ASN A 140 4.93 4.40 -16.23
N SER A 141 5.53 5.35 -15.52
CA SER A 141 6.98 5.54 -15.45
C SER A 141 7.41 5.86 -14.02
N PHE A 142 8.71 5.67 -13.75
CA PHE A 142 9.30 6.03 -12.47
C PHE A 142 9.20 7.55 -12.18
N ASP A 143 9.31 8.38 -13.21
CA ASP A 143 9.16 9.82 -13.05
C ASP A 143 7.72 10.21 -12.67
N GLU A 144 6.71 9.56 -13.26
CA GLU A 144 5.30 9.73 -12.86
C GLU A 144 5.05 9.27 -11.42
N LEU A 145 5.64 8.14 -10.99
CA LEU A 145 5.60 7.70 -9.60
C LEU A 145 6.14 8.79 -8.67
N CYS A 146 7.32 9.34 -8.98
CA CYS A 146 7.94 10.40 -8.18
C CYS A 146 7.08 11.67 -8.12
N GLN A 147 6.51 12.11 -9.25
CA GLN A 147 5.63 13.29 -9.31
C GLN A 147 4.36 13.09 -8.47
N LYS A 148 3.72 11.92 -8.60
CA LYS A 148 2.51 11.60 -7.83
C LYS A 148 2.82 11.47 -6.33
N LEU A 149 3.95 10.87 -5.97
CA LEU A 149 4.40 10.74 -4.59
C LEU A 149 4.67 12.11 -3.96
N GLU A 150 5.38 12.99 -4.66
CA GLU A 150 5.61 14.39 -4.22
C GLU A 150 4.29 15.12 -3.98
N LYS A 151 3.39 15.08 -4.96
CA LYS A 151 2.05 15.69 -4.84
C LYS A 151 1.29 15.14 -3.64
N ALA A 152 1.33 13.83 -3.41
CA ALA A 152 0.64 13.18 -2.30
C ALA A 152 1.25 13.58 -0.94
N ILE A 153 2.57 13.67 -0.82
CA ILE A 153 3.25 14.13 0.41
C ILE A 153 2.84 15.57 0.73
N LEU A 154 2.90 16.47 -0.25
CA LEU A 154 2.56 17.88 -0.06
C LEU A 154 1.10 18.12 0.31
N ASN A 155 0.20 17.24 -0.11
CA ASN A 155 -1.25 17.38 0.07
C ASN A 155 -1.87 16.28 0.97
N PHE A 156 -1.09 15.63 1.82
CA PHE A 156 -1.53 14.42 2.54
C PHE A 156 -2.78 14.60 3.40
N ASN A 157 -3.05 15.81 3.88
CA ASN A 157 -4.26 16.11 4.66
C ASN A 157 -5.54 16.17 3.81
N ASN A 158 -5.41 16.31 2.48
CA ASN A 158 -6.51 16.49 1.55
C ASN A 158 -6.56 15.36 0.51
N LEU A 159 -5.90 14.22 0.77
CA LEU A 159 -5.98 13.06 -0.12
C LEU A 159 -7.39 12.49 -0.13
N GLU A 160 -7.88 12.16 -1.30
CA GLU A 160 -9.19 11.56 -1.44
C GLU A 160 -9.23 10.15 -0.85
N ILE A 161 -10.25 9.88 -0.03
CA ILE A 161 -10.50 8.55 0.52
C ILE A 161 -11.29 7.73 -0.50
N ILE A 162 -10.63 6.76 -1.12
CA ILE A 162 -11.20 5.94 -2.18
C ILE A 162 -11.48 4.48 -1.77
N ASN A 163 -11.64 4.23 -0.48
CA ASN A 163 -11.87 2.88 0.06
C ASN A 163 -13.15 2.20 -0.46
N SER A 164 -14.10 2.96 -0.98
CA SER A 164 -15.33 2.44 -1.58
C SER A 164 -15.07 1.49 -2.75
N PHE A 165 -14.02 1.73 -3.52
CA PHE A 165 -13.66 0.89 -4.67
C PHE A 165 -13.31 -0.55 -4.28
N VAL A 166 -12.74 -0.75 -3.10
CA VAL A 166 -12.29 -2.10 -2.65
C VAL A 166 -13.30 -2.81 -1.76
N LYS A 167 -14.37 -2.16 -1.30
CA LYS A 167 -15.44 -2.79 -0.51
C LYS A 167 -16.10 -3.97 -1.22
N LYS A 168 -16.08 -3.97 -2.56
CA LYS A 168 -16.55 -5.10 -3.39
C LYS A 168 -15.82 -6.41 -3.10
N TYR A 169 -14.59 -6.35 -2.54
CA TYR A 169 -13.77 -7.51 -2.18
C TYR A 169 -13.98 -7.99 -0.74
N ASP A 170 -14.83 -7.32 0.03
CA ASP A 170 -15.16 -7.83 1.37
C ASP A 170 -15.93 -9.14 1.29
N TRP A 171 -15.60 -10.07 2.19
CA TRP A 171 -16.17 -11.42 2.19
C TRP A 171 -17.71 -11.40 2.21
N GLU A 172 -18.30 -10.54 3.03
CA GLU A 172 -19.76 -10.44 3.12
C GLU A 172 -20.41 -9.95 1.81
N SER A 173 -19.67 -9.20 0.99
CA SER A 173 -20.14 -8.75 -0.32
C SER A 173 -20.01 -9.84 -1.38
N ILE A 174 -18.97 -10.69 -1.25
CA ILE A 174 -18.64 -11.70 -2.25
C ILE A 174 -19.42 -13.00 -2.02
N VAL A 175 -19.56 -13.47 -0.78
CA VAL A 175 -20.12 -14.78 -0.46
C VAL A 175 -21.50 -14.98 -1.06
N LYS A 176 -22.37 -13.97 -0.98
CA LYS A 176 -23.72 -14.06 -1.56
C LYS A 176 -23.71 -14.31 -3.06
N LYS A 177 -22.82 -13.66 -3.80
CA LYS A 177 -22.68 -13.87 -5.25
C LYS A 177 -22.17 -15.26 -5.59
N TYR A 178 -21.26 -15.81 -4.76
CA TYR A 178 -20.81 -17.18 -4.93
C TYR A 178 -21.92 -18.20 -4.62
N ASP A 179 -22.67 -18.00 -3.54
CA ASP A 179 -23.79 -18.88 -3.17
C ASP A 179 -24.86 -18.90 -4.29
N GLU A 180 -25.25 -17.73 -4.79
CA GLU A 180 -26.18 -17.60 -5.92
C GLU A 180 -25.65 -18.35 -7.15
N ARG A 181 -24.36 -18.18 -7.48
CA ARG A 181 -23.76 -18.84 -8.64
C ARG A 181 -23.67 -20.36 -8.47
N PHE A 182 -23.32 -20.84 -7.28
CA PHE A 182 -23.31 -22.28 -7.01
C PHE A 182 -24.72 -22.89 -7.13
N LEU A 183 -25.76 -22.21 -6.66
CA LEU A 183 -27.14 -22.65 -6.79
C LEU A 183 -27.60 -22.70 -8.27
N GLU A 184 -27.13 -21.79 -9.11
CA GLU A 184 -27.41 -21.80 -10.55
C GLU A 184 -26.78 -23.02 -11.25
N ILE A 185 -25.53 -23.35 -10.90
CA ILE A 185 -24.77 -24.45 -11.54
C ILE A 185 -25.26 -25.81 -11.05
N SER A 186 -25.86 -25.89 -9.85
CA SER A 186 -26.36 -27.14 -9.26
C SER A 186 -27.75 -27.57 -9.76
N LYS A 187 -28.38 -26.75 -10.59
CA LYS A 187 -29.67 -27.06 -11.27
C LYS A 187 -29.42 -27.66 -12.64
#